data_b457c7c4b194b91f97acd9b3d9127771
#
_entry.id   b457c7c4b194b91f97acd9b3d9127771
#
_cell.length_a   1.000
_cell.length_b   1.000
_cell.length_c   1.000
_cell.angle_alpha   90.00
_cell.angle_beta   90.00
_cell.angle_gamma   90.00
#
_symmetry.space_group_name_H-M   'P 1'
#
loop_
_entity.id
_entity.type
_entity.pdbx_description
1 polymer ?
#
loop_
_entity_poly.entity_id
_entity_poly.type
_entity_poly.pdbx_seq_one_letter_code
_entity_poly.pdbx_strand_id
1 'polypeptide(L)'
;MNTKKTAMAFSIRFWAIALAALLIYQFSTDVSADYCKYEKNINKTLDVSKSEILAISAAAGDLEVIGVSGTGQAVIHGRVCASKESWLEQSDVTTTSGNRAVIDVDLPSSDGGWLSMGKSYVWMDLSIEVPENLALDIKDSSGDMLLKNTAAVQIKDSSGDIEVENALGSISISDSSGDIEIDTADGDVTIESDSSGDIDATGINGSVLVKSDSSGDIEVSHVTENVVVERDSSGDISADDVGGDFRVLKDGSGGISSSDVMGEVDIPAKD
;
A
#
# COMPACT_ATOMS: atom_id res chain seq x y z
N MET A 1 -36.74 -32.08 -65.16
CA MET A 1 -37.46 -31.51 -63.97
C MET A 1 -36.40 -31.18 -62.91
N ASN A 2 -35.95 -29.95 -62.91
CA ASN A 2 -34.91 -29.47 -61.97
C ASN A 2 -35.39 -28.23 -61.29
N THR A 3 -35.77 -28.30 -60.04
CA THR A 3 -36.15 -27.19 -59.19
C THR A 3 -34.93 -26.64 -58.52
N LYS A 4 -34.50 -25.43 -58.89
CA LYS A 4 -33.48 -24.62 -58.19
C LYS A 4 -34.15 -24.00 -56.95
N LYS A 5 -33.61 -24.32 -55.77
CA LYS A 5 -33.91 -23.61 -54.54
C LYS A 5 -32.92 -22.46 -54.38
N THR A 6 -33.46 -21.24 -54.40
CA THR A 6 -32.75 -20.00 -54.12
C THR A 6 -32.57 -19.87 -52.62
N ALA A 7 -31.35 -19.79 -52.12
CA ALA A 7 -31.07 -19.52 -50.72
C ALA A 7 -31.00 -17.98 -50.51
N MET A 8 -31.87 -17.48 -49.67
CA MET A 8 -31.95 -16.08 -49.27
C MET A 8 -31.00 -15.88 -48.08
N ALA A 9 -29.92 -15.11 -48.30
CA ALA A 9 -28.97 -14.78 -47.26
C ALA A 9 -29.56 -13.69 -46.37
N PHE A 10 -29.83 -14.02 -45.09
CA PHE A 10 -30.24 -13.09 -44.06
C PHE A 10 -28.97 -12.56 -43.37
N SER A 11 -28.61 -11.30 -43.58
CA SER A 11 -27.50 -10.65 -42.89
C SER A 11 -27.99 -10.18 -41.52
N ILE A 12 -27.58 -10.91 -40.50
CA ILE A 12 -27.78 -10.50 -39.11
C ILE A 12 -26.63 -9.55 -38.74
N ARG A 13 -26.97 -8.25 -38.60
CA ARG A 13 -26.07 -7.27 -37.98
C ARG A 13 -26.04 -7.52 -36.46
N PHE A 14 -24.94 -8.07 -35.98
CA PHE A 14 -24.66 -8.17 -34.56
C PHE A 14 -24.35 -6.76 -34.01
N TRP A 15 -25.23 -6.26 -33.21
CA TRP A 15 -24.94 -5.16 -32.30
C TRP A 15 -24.16 -5.74 -31.14
N ALA A 16 -22.89 -5.38 -31.06
CA ALA A 16 -22.07 -5.66 -29.88
C ALA A 16 -22.51 -4.72 -28.77
N ILE A 17 -23.31 -5.23 -27.85
CA ILE A 17 -23.56 -4.60 -26.56
C ILE A 17 -22.33 -4.94 -25.71
N ALA A 18 -21.47 -3.94 -25.45
CA ALA A 18 -20.43 -4.04 -24.48
C ALA A 18 -21.09 -4.12 -23.08
N LEU A 19 -21.22 -5.33 -22.55
CA LEU A 19 -21.48 -5.55 -21.15
C LEU A 19 -20.15 -5.29 -20.40
N ALA A 20 -20.05 -4.14 -19.74
CA ALA A 20 -19.07 -3.93 -18.71
C ALA A 20 -19.36 -4.97 -17.61
N ALA A 21 -18.50 -5.97 -17.51
CA ALA A 21 -18.54 -6.91 -16.42
C ALA A 21 -18.10 -6.17 -15.15
N LEU A 22 -19.05 -5.83 -14.33
CA LEU A 22 -18.84 -5.39 -12.96
C LEU A 22 -18.26 -6.61 -12.21
N LEU A 23 -16.95 -6.71 -12.14
CA LEU A 23 -16.26 -7.65 -11.25
C LEU A 23 -16.49 -7.17 -9.83
N ILE A 24 -17.57 -7.66 -9.24
CA ILE A 24 -17.75 -7.59 -7.79
C ILE A 24 -16.72 -8.57 -7.22
N TYR A 25 -15.59 -8.05 -6.79
CA TYR A 25 -14.65 -8.78 -5.97
C TYR A 25 -15.38 -9.13 -4.68
N GLN A 26 -15.69 -10.40 -4.52
CA GLN A 26 -16.21 -10.93 -3.27
C GLN A 26 -15.01 -11.01 -2.32
N PHE A 27 -14.91 -10.03 -1.42
CA PHE A 27 -14.09 -10.18 -0.22
C PHE A 27 -14.40 -11.52 0.41
N SER A 28 -13.41 -12.38 0.52
CA SER A 28 -13.48 -13.57 1.37
C SER A 28 -13.54 -13.08 2.81
N THR A 29 -14.72 -13.06 3.36
CA THR A 29 -14.97 -12.71 4.74
C THR A 29 -14.51 -13.86 5.63
N ASP A 30 -13.25 -13.91 5.97
CA ASP A 30 -12.85 -14.41 7.30
C ASP A 30 -12.95 -13.23 8.26
N VAL A 31 -14.18 -12.84 8.50
CA VAL A 31 -14.53 -11.79 9.43
C VAL A 31 -14.52 -12.38 10.83
N SER A 32 -13.51 -12.03 11.61
CA SER A 32 -13.79 -11.61 12.97
C SER A 32 -14.84 -10.52 12.83
N ALA A 33 -16.09 -10.79 13.20
CA ALA A 33 -17.16 -9.80 13.10
C ALA A 33 -16.81 -8.64 14.03
N ASP A 34 -16.09 -7.68 13.48
CA ASP A 34 -15.78 -6.45 14.18
C ASP A 34 -17.09 -5.75 14.44
N TYR A 35 -17.47 -5.73 15.73
CA TYR A 35 -18.76 -5.23 16.15
C TYR A 35 -18.81 -3.71 15.97
N CYS A 36 -19.20 -3.28 14.77
CA CYS A 36 -19.48 -1.89 14.48
C CYS A 36 -20.85 -1.50 15.03
N LYS A 37 -20.90 -0.65 16.05
CA LYS A 37 -22.15 -0.24 16.67
C LYS A 37 -22.92 0.78 15.84
N TYR A 38 -22.22 1.73 15.27
CA TYR A 38 -22.76 2.77 14.38
C TYR A 38 -21.85 2.87 13.16
N GLU A 39 -22.44 2.93 11.98
CA GLU A 39 -21.73 2.93 10.70
C GLU A 39 -22.18 4.07 9.82
N LYS A 40 -21.24 4.64 9.05
CA LYS A 40 -21.51 5.64 8.02
C LYS A 40 -20.58 5.40 6.83
N ASN A 41 -21.15 5.39 5.63
CA ASN A 41 -20.37 5.33 4.39
C ASN A 41 -20.17 6.73 3.82
N ILE A 42 -18.97 7.02 3.35
CA ILE A 42 -18.57 8.27 2.71
C ILE A 42 -18.10 7.94 1.30
N ASN A 43 -18.64 8.62 0.30
CA ASN A 43 -18.21 8.45 -1.08
C ASN A 43 -17.86 9.83 -1.64
N LYS A 44 -16.65 10.01 -2.14
CA LYS A 44 -16.16 11.26 -2.72
C LYS A 44 -15.39 11.00 -4.01
N THR A 45 -15.25 12.02 -4.80
CA THR A 45 -14.42 12.01 -6.01
C THR A 45 -13.62 13.30 -6.05
N LEU A 46 -12.35 13.22 -6.36
CA LEU A 46 -11.43 14.34 -6.45
C LEU A 46 -10.81 14.39 -7.85
N ASP A 47 -10.92 15.51 -8.54
CA ASP A 47 -10.21 15.73 -9.81
C ASP A 47 -8.71 15.95 -9.52
N VAL A 48 -7.89 15.01 -9.97
CA VAL A 48 -6.43 15.00 -9.84
C VAL A 48 -5.72 15.07 -11.18
N SER A 49 -6.45 15.36 -12.26
CA SER A 49 -5.89 15.41 -13.64
C SER A 49 -4.78 16.42 -13.84
N LYS A 50 -4.62 17.39 -12.93
CA LYS A 50 -3.57 18.41 -12.94
C LYS A 50 -2.61 18.30 -11.76
N SER A 51 -2.73 17.25 -10.97
CA SER A 51 -1.90 17.03 -9.79
C SER A 51 -0.62 16.28 -10.17
N GLU A 52 0.48 16.67 -9.57
CA GLU A 52 1.75 15.94 -9.63
C GLU A 52 1.86 14.94 -8.49
N ILE A 53 1.24 15.27 -7.35
CA ILE A 53 1.27 14.46 -6.13
C ILE A 53 -0.12 14.44 -5.51
N LEU A 54 -0.53 13.29 -5.01
CA LEU A 54 -1.67 13.14 -4.10
C LEU A 54 -1.16 12.85 -2.70
N ALA A 55 -1.44 13.75 -1.77
CA ALA A 55 -1.20 13.52 -0.36
C ALA A 55 -2.44 12.87 0.27
N ILE A 56 -2.23 11.79 1.00
CA ILE A 56 -3.28 11.07 1.73
C ILE A 56 -2.87 11.06 3.20
N SER A 57 -3.75 11.58 4.06
CA SER A 57 -3.61 11.45 5.51
C SER A 57 -4.74 10.55 6.01
N ALA A 58 -4.42 9.30 6.28
CA ALA A 58 -5.32 8.37 6.95
C ALA A 58 -5.16 8.50 8.47
N ALA A 59 -6.07 7.96 9.23
CA ALA A 59 -6.10 8.10 10.68
C ALA A 59 -6.05 6.72 11.35
N ALA A 60 -7.18 6.23 11.84
CA ALA A 60 -7.32 4.88 12.36
C ALA A 60 -8.28 4.10 11.45
N GLY A 61 -7.94 2.87 11.10
CA GLY A 61 -8.64 2.00 10.17
C GLY A 61 -7.74 1.64 8.99
N ASP A 62 -8.14 0.67 8.20
CA ASP A 62 -7.34 0.15 7.11
C ASP A 62 -7.37 1.08 5.88
N LEU A 63 -6.25 1.16 5.18
CA LEU A 63 -6.08 1.96 3.97
C LEU A 63 -5.76 1.06 2.78
N GLU A 64 -6.60 1.09 1.76
CA GLU A 64 -6.35 0.47 0.46
C GLU A 64 -6.21 1.53 -0.62
N VAL A 65 -5.13 1.51 -1.40
CA VAL A 65 -4.91 2.41 -2.53
C VAL A 65 -4.61 1.60 -3.79
N ILE A 66 -5.45 1.77 -4.81
CA ILE A 66 -5.33 1.02 -6.07
C ILE A 66 -5.08 1.98 -7.23
N GLY A 67 -3.97 1.80 -7.93
CA GLY A 67 -3.68 2.48 -9.18
C GLY A 67 -4.53 1.96 -10.33
N VAL A 68 -5.21 2.86 -11.04
CA VAL A 68 -6.10 2.54 -12.16
C VAL A 68 -5.68 3.33 -13.39
N SER A 69 -5.57 2.65 -14.53
CA SER A 69 -5.22 3.29 -15.80
C SER A 69 -6.38 4.12 -16.38
N GLY A 70 -6.04 5.20 -17.11
CA GLY A 70 -7.00 5.95 -17.93
C GLY A 70 -7.98 6.82 -17.16
N THR A 71 -7.75 7.10 -15.89
CA THR A 71 -8.54 8.04 -15.07
C THR A 71 -7.75 9.32 -14.79
N GLY A 72 -8.46 10.42 -14.54
CA GLY A 72 -7.91 11.67 -14.01
C GLY A 72 -8.54 12.04 -12.66
N GLN A 73 -9.16 11.07 -12.01
CA GLN A 73 -9.89 11.27 -10.76
C GLN A 73 -9.43 10.26 -9.72
N ALA A 74 -9.40 10.69 -8.46
CA ALA A 74 -9.36 9.81 -7.32
C ALA A 74 -10.80 9.53 -6.85
N VAL A 75 -11.15 8.24 -6.72
CA VAL A 75 -12.46 7.79 -6.21
C VAL A 75 -12.25 7.25 -4.80
N ILE A 76 -13.01 7.76 -3.85
CA ILE A 76 -12.77 7.56 -2.42
C ILE A 76 -14.01 6.92 -1.80
N HIS A 77 -13.81 5.80 -1.15
CA HIS A 77 -14.82 5.09 -0.38
C HIS A 77 -14.35 4.95 1.07
N GLY A 78 -15.03 5.59 1.99
CA GLY A 78 -14.76 5.51 3.42
C GLY A 78 -15.90 4.79 4.14
N ARG A 79 -15.56 3.90 5.06
CA ARG A 79 -16.48 3.22 5.97
C ARG A 79 -16.12 3.59 7.41
N VAL A 80 -16.89 4.47 8.00
CA VAL A 80 -16.71 4.89 9.41
C VAL A 80 -17.42 3.92 10.33
N CYS A 81 -16.74 3.47 11.35
CA CYS A 81 -17.28 2.69 12.43
C CYS A 81 -17.05 3.38 13.78
N ALA A 82 -18.09 3.54 14.59
CA ALA A 82 -17.99 4.25 15.85
C ALA A 82 -18.82 3.63 16.98
N SER A 83 -18.33 3.76 18.20
CA SER A 83 -19.05 3.37 19.42
C SER A 83 -20.15 4.36 19.84
N LYS A 84 -20.13 5.59 19.30
CA LYS A 84 -21.08 6.67 19.55
C LYS A 84 -21.63 7.22 18.23
N GLU A 85 -22.94 7.37 18.13
CA GLU A 85 -23.60 7.92 16.93
C GLU A 85 -23.15 9.36 16.60
N SER A 86 -22.94 10.20 17.61
CA SER A 86 -22.47 11.57 17.44
C SER A 86 -21.07 11.66 16.80
N TRP A 87 -20.27 10.61 16.83
CA TRP A 87 -18.96 10.57 16.19
C TRP A 87 -19.05 10.36 14.69
N LEU A 88 -20.13 9.72 14.19
CA LEU A 88 -20.36 9.63 12.74
C LEU A 88 -20.57 11.01 12.08
N GLU A 89 -21.21 11.95 12.79
CA GLU A 89 -21.42 13.31 12.29
C GLU A 89 -20.10 14.11 12.25
N GLN A 90 -19.18 13.81 13.14
CA GLN A 90 -17.87 14.45 13.25
C GLN A 90 -16.81 13.83 12.34
N SER A 91 -17.08 12.62 11.80
CA SER A 91 -16.16 11.93 10.91
C SER A 91 -16.43 12.32 9.46
N ASP A 92 -15.40 12.73 8.74
CA ASP A 92 -15.47 13.07 7.31
C ASP A 92 -14.13 12.80 6.62
N VAL A 93 -14.15 12.86 5.30
CA VAL A 93 -12.96 12.90 4.45
C VAL A 93 -12.95 14.25 3.77
N THR A 94 -11.99 15.09 4.05
CA THR A 94 -11.82 16.37 3.34
C THR A 94 -10.92 16.19 2.12
N THR A 95 -11.22 16.96 1.05
CA THR A 95 -10.47 16.86 -0.21
C THR A 95 -10.13 18.22 -0.75
N THR A 96 -8.92 18.40 -1.27
CA THR A 96 -8.45 19.64 -1.89
C THR A 96 -7.77 19.32 -3.22
N SER A 97 -8.21 19.97 -4.30
CA SER A 97 -7.57 19.89 -5.63
C SER A 97 -6.40 20.87 -5.74
N GLY A 98 -5.40 20.56 -6.58
CA GLY A 98 -4.27 21.42 -6.85
C GLY A 98 -3.10 20.64 -7.43
N ASN A 99 -1.95 21.30 -7.62
CA ASN A 99 -0.72 20.62 -8.04
C ASN A 99 -0.31 19.51 -7.05
N ARG A 100 -0.54 19.78 -5.76
CA ARG A 100 -0.56 18.79 -4.69
C ARG A 100 -2.01 18.66 -4.23
N ALA A 101 -2.69 17.61 -4.70
CA ALA A 101 -4.01 17.25 -4.21
C ALA A 101 -3.92 16.65 -2.81
N VAL A 102 -4.99 16.78 -2.03
CA VAL A 102 -5.03 16.27 -0.65
C VAL A 102 -6.32 15.53 -0.38
N ILE A 103 -6.20 14.39 0.26
CA ILE A 103 -7.28 13.63 0.92
C ILE A 103 -6.89 13.54 2.40
N ASP A 104 -7.76 14.02 3.28
CA ASP A 104 -7.49 14.06 4.72
C ASP A 104 -8.68 13.49 5.50
N VAL A 105 -8.41 12.53 6.37
CA VAL A 105 -9.41 11.85 7.18
C VAL A 105 -9.55 12.58 8.51
N ASP A 106 -10.74 13.07 8.78
CA ASP A 106 -11.10 13.70 10.04
C ASP A 106 -11.88 12.72 10.92
N LEU A 107 -11.29 12.32 12.04
CA LEU A 107 -11.95 11.52 13.06
C LEU A 107 -11.97 12.28 14.39
N PRO A 108 -13.07 12.18 15.17
CA PRO A 108 -13.11 12.77 16.51
C PRO A 108 -12.09 12.11 17.43
N SER A 109 -11.37 12.94 18.19
CA SER A 109 -10.48 12.41 19.21
C SER A 109 -11.27 11.62 20.25
N SER A 110 -10.82 10.40 20.55
CA SER A 110 -11.35 9.66 21.67
C SER A 110 -10.90 10.35 22.96
N ASP A 111 -11.80 11.06 23.63
CA ASP A 111 -11.56 11.62 24.96
C ASP A 111 -11.38 10.50 26.01
N GLY A 112 -10.36 9.68 25.83
CA GLY A 112 -9.94 8.63 26.72
C GLY A 112 -9.16 9.18 27.90
N GLY A 113 -9.81 9.99 28.75
CA GLY A 113 -9.30 10.17 30.08
C GLY A 113 -9.19 8.79 30.76
N TRP A 114 -8.08 8.50 31.44
CA TRP A 114 -7.77 7.22 32.09
C TRP A 114 -8.89 6.66 33.02
N LEU A 115 -9.96 7.44 33.25
CA LEU A 115 -11.16 7.10 34.01
C LEU A 115 -12.35 6.67 33.15
N SER A 116 -12.28 6.68 31.81
CA SER A 116 -13.40 6.24 30.99
C SER A 116 -13.37 4.70 30.89
N MET A 117 -14.13 4.04 31.75
CA MET A 117 -14.31 2.58 31.77
C MET A 117 -15.15 2.05 30.59
N GLY A 118 -15.38 2.80 29.54
CA GLY A 118 -16.06 2.39 28.32
C GLY A 118 -15.07 2.32 27.16
N LYS A 119 -15.05 1.20 26.44
CA LYS A 119 -14.30 1.08 25.17
C LYS A 119 -14.97 2.01 24.15
N SER A 120 -14.52 3.26 24.08
CA SER A 120 -14.91 4.18 23.03
C SER A 120 -13.94 4.02 21.85
N TYR A 121 -14.48 3.79 20.67
CA TYR A 121 -13.69 3.61 19.45
C TYR A 121 -14.32 4.37 18.28
N VAL A 122 -13.50 4.78 17.36
CA VAL A 122 -13.85 5.27 16.04
C VAL A 122 -12.69 4.97 15.09
N TRP A 123 -13.00 4.44 13.93
CA TRP A 123 -12.05 4.25 12.83
C TRP A 123 -12.74 4.44 11.50
N MET A 124 -11.97 4.59 10.44
CA MET A 124 -12.45 4.71 9.07
C MET A 124 -11.59 3.85 8.16
N ASP A 125 -12.15 2.77 7.65
CA ASP A 125 -11.54 2.03 6.57
C ASP A 125 -11.70 2.82 5.27
N LEU A 126 -10.61 2.99 4.53
CA LEU A 126 -10.54 3.83 3.36
C LEU A 126 -10.06 3.04 2.14
N SER A 127 -10.85 3.00 1.08
CA SER A 127 -10.43 2.46 -0.21
C SER A 127 -10.41 3.58 -1.24
N ILE A 128 -9.27 3.76 -1.94
CA ILE A 128 -9.04 4.85 -2.88
C ILE A 128 -8.53 4.31 -4.21
N GLU A 129 -9.28 4.52 -5.28
CA GLU A 129 -8.77 4.34 -6.64
C GLU A 129 -8.11 5.63 -7.11
N VAL A 130 -6.86 5.55 -7.62
CA VAL A 130 -6.08 6.70 -8.08
C VAL A 130 -5.54 6.47 -9.50
N PRO A 131 -5.16 7.51 -10.26
CA PRO A 131 -4.39 7.29 -11.48
C PRO A 131 -3.08 6.55 -11.20
N GLU A 132 -2.83 5.45 -11.91
CA GLU A 132 -1.64 4.60 -11.72
C GLU A 132 -0.29 5.33 -11.87
N ASN A 133 -0.28 6.49 -12.50
CA ASN A 133 0.92 7.30 -12.73
C ASN A 133 1.05 8.51 -11.79
N LEU A 134 0.14 8.67 -10.83
CA LEU A 134 0.15 9.77 -9.87
C LEU A 134 1.02 9.42 -8.66
N ALA A 135 2.04 10.24 -8.38
CA ALA A 135 2.87 10.05 -7.20
C ALA A 135 2.07 10.25 -5.91
N LEU A 136 2.37 9.44 -4.91
CA LEU A 136 1.65 9.43 -3.62
C LEU A 136 2.57 9.86 -2.47
N ASP A 137 2.02 10.60 -1.51
CA ASP A 137 2.62 10.90 -0.21
C ASP A 137 1.61 10.54 0.87
N ILE A 138 1.82 9.40 1.51
CA ILE A 138 0.86 8.79 2.42
C ILE A 138 1.36 8.93 3.86
N LYS A 139 0.46 9.32 4.74
CA LYS A 139 0.65 9.29 6.20
C LYS A 139 -0.48 8.52 6.81
N ASP A 140 -0.13 7.50 7.57
CA ASP A 140 -1.10 6.77 8.37
C ASP A 140 -0.73 6.79 9.86
N SER A 141 -1.69 6.46 10.69
CA SER A 141 -1.52 6.40 12.14
C SER A 141 -1.70 4.99 12.68
N SER A 142 -2.66 4.25 12.16
CA SER A 142 -2.88 2.86 12.58
C SER A 142 -3.93 2.14 11.72
N GLY A 143 -3.69 0.93 11.43
CA GLY A 143 -4.45 0.03 10.55
C GLY A 143 -3.52 -0.51 9.49
N ASP A 144 -3.92 -1.54 8.80
CA ASP A 144 -3.10 -2.13 7.75
C ASP A 144 -3.21 -1.33 6.46
N MET A 145 -2.12 -1.24 5.73
CA MET A 145 -2.03 -0.48 4.48
C MET A 145 -1.74 -1.42 3.31
N LEU A 146 -2.56 -1.33 2.26
CA LEU A 146 -2.38 -2.07 1.03
C LEU A 146 -2.32 -1.12 -0.17
N LEU A 147 -1.21 -1.15 -0.91
CA LEU A 147 -1.03 -0.39 -2.14
C LEU A 147 -0.85 -1.34 -3.32
N LYS A 148 -1.63 -1.14 -4.39
CA LYS A 148 -1.53 -1.96 -5.62
C LYS A 148 -1.42 -1.10 -6.87
N ASN A 149 -0.48 -1.45 -7.77
CA ASN A 149 -0.30 -0.80 -9.08
C ASN A 149 -0.11 0.73 -8.96
N THR A 150 0.59 1.19 -7.94
CA THR A 150 0.80 2.62 -7.69
C THR A 150 2.09 3.13 -8.31
N ALA A 151 2.17 4.42 -8.61
CA ALA A 151 3.40 5.09 -9.03
C ALA A 151 4.42 5.17 -7.88
N ALA A 152 5.38 6.10 -7.98
CA ALA A 152 6.30 6.38 -6.88
C ALA A 152 5.52 6.78 -5.61
N VAL A 153 5.91 6.21 -4.47
CA VAL A 153 5.21 6.45 -3.20
C VAL A 153 6.18 6.75 -2.06
N GLN A 154 5.80 7.73 -1.24
CA GLN A 154 6.41 7.99 0.06
C GLN A 154 5.38 7.65 1.15
N ILE A 155 5.77 6.77 2.07
CA ILE A 155 4.91 6.31 3.17
C ILE A 155 5.54 6.69 4.51
N LYS A 156 4.70 7.19 5.41
CA LYS A 156 5.02 7.35 6.83
C LYS A 156 3.90 6.73 7.63
N ASP A 157 4.21 5.64 8.27
CA ASP A 157 3.27 4.95 9.14
C ASP A 157 3.75 4.90 10.59
N SER A 158 2.82 4.65 11.49
CA SER A 158 3.11 4.51 12.92
C SER A 158 2.79 3.11 13.44
N SER A 159 1.79 2.42 12.89
CA SER A 159 1.48 1.05 13.28
C SER A 159 0.47 0.37 12.38
N GLY A 160 0.69 -0.85 12.05
CA GLY A 160 -0.04 -1.70 11.12
C GLY A 160 0.91 -2.23 10.07
N ASP A 161 0.51 -3.24 9.35
CA ASP A 161 1.33 -3.82 8.32
C ASP A 161 1.22 -3.01 7.01
N ILE A 162 2.32 -2.91 6.29
CA ILE A 162 2.41 -2.21 5.00
C ILE A 162 2.66 -3.24 3.91
N GLU A 163 1.71 -3.42 3.02
CA GLU A 163 1.83 -4.27 1.83
C GLU A 163 1.83 -3.42 0.56
N VAL A 164 2.86 -3.55 -0.26
CA VAL A 164 2.97 -2.87 -1.56
C VAL A 164 3.12 -3.90 -2.67
N GLU A 165 2.09 -4.03 -3.51
CA GLU A 165 2.08 -4.93 -4.65
C GLU A 165 2.23 -4.17 -5.97
N ASN A 166 3.18 -4.57 -6.80
CA ASN A 166 3.37 -4.07 -8.16
C ASN A 166 3.48 -2.54 -8.24
N ALA A 167 4.44 -1.97 -7.52
CA ALA A 167 4.74 -0.54 -7.63
C ALA A 167 5.39 -0.21 -8.98
N LEU A 168 4.88 0.80 -9.66
CA LEU A 168 5.36 1.27 -10.97
C LEU A 168 6.45 2.35 -10.86
N GLY A 169 7.04 2.53 -9.69
CA GLY A 169 8.06 3.52 -9.40
C GLY A 169 8.72 3.27 -8.06
N SER A 170 9.59 4.21 -7.65
CA SER A 170 10.36 4.07 -6.42
C SER A 170 9.49 4.20 -5.16
N ILE A 171 9.88 3.48 -4.12
CA ILE A 171 9.21 3.40 -2.83
C ILE A 171 10.12 3.99 -1.76
N SER A 172 9.58 4.80 -0.84
CA SER A 172 10.27 5.26 0.36
C SER A 172 9.36 5.10 1.56
N ILE A 173 9.77 4.32 2.56
CA ILE A 173 8.97 3.98 3.75
C ILE A 173 9.68 4.41 5.01
N SER A 174 8.95 5.02 5.94
CA SER A 174 9.31 5.17 7.35
C SER A 174 8.19 4.56 8.16
N ASP A 175 8.49 3.50 8.88
CA ASP A 175 7.54 2.85 9.78
C ASP A 175 8.05 2.80 11.23
N SER A 176 7.14 2.56 12.17
CA SER A 176 7.49 2.38 13.58
C SER A 176 7.10 1.01 14.11
N SER A 177 6.07 0.37 13.57
CA SER A 177 5.71 -1.00 13.99
C SER A 177 4.70 -1.67 13.08
N GLY A 178 4.97 -2.85 12.67
CA GLY A 178 4.25 -3.68 11.71
C GLY A 178 5.22 -4.25 10.70
N ASP A 179 4.80 -5.20 9.94
CA ASP A 179 5.63 -5.81 8.91
C ASP A 179 5.56 -4.97 7.61
N ILE A 180 6.66 -4.93 6.88
CA ILE A 180 6.76 -4.27 5.56
C ILE A 180 6.95 -5.34 4.51
N GLU A 181 5.94 -5.55 3.66
CA GLU A 181 6.00 -6.49 2.54
C GLU A 181 5.94 -5.72 1.21
N ILE A 182 6.93 -5.93 0.34
CA ILE A 182 7.00 -5.33 -0.99
C ILE A 182 7.14 -6.45 -2.02
N ASP A 183 6.08 -6.66 -2.79
CA ASP A 183 6.08 -7.60 -3.92
C ASP A 183 6.07 -6.82 -5.24
N THR A 184 7.20 -6.80 -5.89
CA THR A 184 7.48 -6.19 -7.18
C THR A 184 7.45 -4.65 -7.17
N ALA A 185 8.59 -4.06 -7.52
CA ALA A 185 8.71 -2.63 -7.76
C ALA A 185 9.57 -2.32 -8.99
N ASP A 186 9.08 -1.42 -9.85
CA ASP A 186 9.80 -0.85 -11.00
C ASP A 186 10.56 0.43 -10.57
N GLY A 187 11.50 0.29 -9.65
CA GLY A 187 12.31 1.40 -9.13
C GLY A 187 13.00 1.03 -7.82
N ASP A 188 13.72 2.00 -7.25
CA ASP A 188 14.44 1.80 -6.01
C ASP A 188 13.49 1.71 -4.81
N VAL A 189 13.84 0.86 -3.85
CA VAL A 189 13.17 0.75 -2.56
C VAL A 189 14.09 1.31 -1.47
N THR A 190 13.59 2.26 -0.70
CA THR A 190 14.29 2.82 0.45
C THR A 190 13.43 2.68 1.71
N ILE A 191 13.91 1.92 2.67
CA ILE A 191 13.38 1.94 4.03
C ILE A 191 14.20 2.96 4.82
N GLU A 192 13.59 4.13 5.07
CA GLU A 192 14.25 5.24 5.78
C GLU A 192 14.48 4.88 7.25
N SER A 193 13.48 4.27 7.86
CA SER A 193 13.52 3.74 9.23
C SER A 193 12.42 2.71 9.42
N ASP A 194 12.75 1.63 10.09
CA ASP A 194 11.80 0.77 10.78
C ASP A 194 12.24 0.58 12.23
N SER A 195 11.27 0.36 13.13
CA SER A 195 11.61 0.14 14.54
C SER A 195 11.24 -1.26 15.01
N SER A 196 10.24 -1.88 14.43
CA SER A 196 9.88 -3.28 14.75
C SER A 196 8.90 -3.88 13.76
N GLY A 197 9.17 -5.04 13.32
CA GLY A 197 8.48 -5.82 12.30
C GLY A 197 9.49 -6.39 11.33
N ASP A 198 9.07 -7.30 10.52
CA ASP A 198 9.93 -7.88 9.50
C ASP A 198 9.85 -7.04 8.20
N ILE A 199 10.96 -6.99 7.47
CA ILE A 199 11.05 -6.34 6.16
C ILE A 199 11.26 -7.41 5.11
N ASP A 200 10.27 -7.63 4.25
CA ASP A 200 10.35 -8.53 3.09
C ASP A 200 10.23 -7.71 1.80
N ALA A 201 11.25 -7.76 0.95
CA ALA A 201 11.25 -7.09 -0.35
C ALA A 201 11.68 -8.04 -1.46
N THR A 202 10.78 -8.33 -2.38
CA THR A 202 11.03 -9.26 -3.49
C THR A 202 10.70 -8.64 -4.86
N GLY A 203 11.45 -9.04 -5.89
CA GLY A 203 11.16 -8.63 -7.27
C GLY A 203 11.45 -7.16 -7.58
N ILE A 204 12.56 -6.62 -7.08
CA ILE A 204 12.87 -5.19 -7.19
C ILE A 204 13.72 -4.91 -8.45
N ASN A 205 13.15 -4.16 -9.38
CA ASN A 205 13.84 -3.67 -10.58
C ASN A 205 14.54 -2.33 -10.28
N GLY A 206 15.57 -2.37 -9.45
CA GLY A 206 16.33 -1.25 -8.92
C GLY A 206 17.22 -1.72 -7.78
N SER A 207 17.55 -0.81 -6.87
CA SER A 207 18.31 -1.08 -5.65
C SER A 207 17.41 -1.09 -4.40
N VAL A 208 17.83 -1.83 -3.37
CA VAL A 208 17.21 -1.79 -2.04
C VAL A 208 18.15 -1.15 -1.04
N LEU A 209 17.69 -0.14 -0.32
CA LEU A 209 18.41 0.54 0.75
C LEU A 209 17.61 0.53 2.05
N VAL A 210 18.11 -0.17 3.06
CA VAL A 210 17.61 -0.08 4.44
C VAL A 210 18.56 0.81 5.23
N LYS A 211 18.12 2.03 5.60
CA LYS A 211 18.98 2.97 6.34
C LYS A 211 19.04 2.66 7.81
N SER A 212 17.94 2.27 8.42
CA SER A 212 17.90 1.89 9.83
C SER A 212 16.75 0.95 10.11
N ASP A 213 17.08 -0.21 10.61
CA ASP A 213 16.16 -1.09 11.30
C ASP A 213 16.57 -1.28 12.75
N SER A 214 15.61 -1.53 13.65
CA SER A 214 15.91 -1.74 15.06
C SER A 214 15.63 -3.18 15.51
N SER A 215 14.59 -3.83 14.96
CA SER A 215 14.31 -5.23 15.29
C SER A 215 13.31 -5.86 14.34
N GLY A 216 13.58 -7.03 13.90
CA GLY A 216 12.88 -7.81 12.91
C GLY A 216 13.88 -8.41 11.93
N ASP A 217 13.44 -9.34 11.13
CA ASP A 217 14.29 -9.92 10.11
C ASP A 217 14.18 -9.07 8.81
N ILE A 218 15.30 -8.97 8.09
CA ILE A 218 15.36 -8.32 6.78
C ILE A 218 15.58 -9.39 5.73
N GLU A 219 14.56 -9.65 4.90
CA GLU A 219 14.65 -10.58 3.79
C GLU A 219 14.51 -9.85 2.46
N VAL A 220 15.53 -9.92 1.61
CA VAL A 220 15.52 -9.24 0.30
C VAL A 220 15.89 -10.24 -0.79
N SER A 221 15.06 -10.32 -1.82
CA SER A 221 15.29 -11.27 -2.91
C SER A 221 14.95 -10.72 -4.30
N HIS A 222 15.59 -11.29 -5.34
CA HIS A 222 15.34 -10.94 -6.75
C HIS A 222 15.52 -9.43 -7.02
N VAL A 223 16.66 -8.88 -6.67
CA VAL A 223 17.01 -7.45 -6.85
C VAL A 223 17.95 -7.28 -8.04
N THR A 224 17.58 -6.43 -8.99
CA THR A 224 18.39 -6.25 -10.22
C THR A 224 19.69 -5.47 -10.00
N GLU A 225 19.75 -4.62 -8.99
CA GLU A 225 20.93 -3.81 -8.66
C GLU A 225 21.49 -4.16 -7.27
N ASN A 226 21.72 -3.17 -6.41
CA ASN A 226 22.41 -3.35 -5.14
C ASN A 226 21.43 -3.51 -3.97
N VAL A 227 21.87 -4.24 -2.95
CA VAL A 227 21.22 -4.28 -1.63
C VAL A 227 22.17 -3.70 -0.60
N VAL A 228 21.75 -2.68 0.13
CA VAL A 228 22.52 -2.03 1.18
C VAL A 228 21.69 -1.92 2.45
N VAL A 229 22.24 -2.46 3.55
CA VAL A 229 21.71 -2.25 4.90
C VAL A 229 22.72 -1.39 5.66
N GLU A 230 22.38 -0.11 5.93
CA GLU A 230 23.27 0.80 6.62
C GLU A 230 23.37 0.48 8.11
N ARG A 231 22.25 0.15 8.74
CA ARG A 231 22.19 -0.23 10.15
C ARG A 231 21.02 -1.15 10.42
N ASP A 232 21.33 -2.27 11.04
CA ASP A 232 20.41 -3.10 11.77
C ASP A 232 20.85 -3.22 13.24
N SER A 233 19.92 -3.39 14.17
CA SER A 233 20.25 -3.56 15.58
C SER A 233 20.01 -5.00 16.06
N SER A 234 19.00 -5.68 15.55
CA SER A 234 18.74 -7.08 15.88
C SER A 234 17.73 -7.75 14.94
N GLY A 235 18.08 -8.88 14.43
CA GLY A 235 17.35 -9.70 13.49
C GLY A 235 18.31 -10.38 12.55
N ASP A 236 17.84 -11.31 11.77
CA ASP A 236 18.63 -11.93 10.73
C ASP A 236 18.49 -11.10 9.42
N ILE A 237 19.60 -10.94 8.70
CA ILE A 237 19.61 -10.27 7.40
C ILE A 237 19.88 -11.31 6.33
N SER A 238 19.01 -11.44 5.36
CA SER A 238 19.19 -12.32 4.21
C SER A 238 19.04 -11.60 2.89
N ALA A 239 19.90 -11.92 1.92
CA ALA A 239 19.83 -11.42 0.56
C ALA A 239 20.04 -12.56 -0.44
N ASP A 240 19.09 -12.75 -1.37
CA ASP A 240 19.13 -13.80 -2.38
C ASP A 240 18.89 -13.25 -3.77
N ASP A 241 19.61 -13.75 -4.78
CA ASP A 241 19.52 -13.34 -6.19
C ASP A 241 19.63 -11.81 -6.38
N VAL A 242 20.85 -11.29 -6.08
CA VAL A 242 21.20 -9.87 -6.19
C VAL A 242 22.09 -9.62 -7.40
N GLY A 243 21.62 -8.79 -8.34
CA GLY A 243 22.35 -8.47 -9.57
C GLY A 243 23.56 -7.56 -9.39
N GLY A 244 23.64 -6.82 -8.30
CA GLY A 244 24.75 -5.95 -7.91
C GLY A 244 25.46 -6.40 -6.64
N ASP A 245 25.88 -5.42 -5.83
CA ASP A 245 26.59 -5.65 -4.56
C ASP A 245 25.58 -5.86 -3.41
N PHE A 246 25.97 -6.70 -2.44
CA PHE A 246 25.28 -6.80 -1.15
C PHE A 246 26.20 -6.26 -0.04
N ARG A 247 25.75 -5.25 0.68
CA ARG A 247 26.50 -4.59 1.74
C ARG A 247 25.70 -4.41 3.01
N VAL A 248 26.31 -4.79 4.14
CA VAL A 248 25.80 -4.46 5.47
C VAL A 248 26.87 -3.64 6.17
N LEU A 249 26.57 -2.38 6.53
CA LEU A 249 27.57 -1.49 7.13
C LEU A 249 27.68 -1.70 8.64
N LYS A 250 26.54 -1.97 9.30
CA LYS A 250 26.48 -2.20 10.74
C LYS A 250 25.33 -3.13 11.07
N ASP A 251 25.65 -4.24 11.70
CA ASP A 251 24.71 -5.15 12.37
C ASP A 251 25.03 -5.22 13.86
N GLY A 252 23.98 -5.25 14.70
CA GLY A 252 24.14 -5.37 16.15
C GLY A 252 24.12 -6.82 16.62
N SER A 253 23.09 -7.58 16.26
CA SER A 253 22.97 -8.98 16.62
C SER A 253 22.04 -9.73 15.69
N GLY A 254 22.45 -10.86 15.21
CA GLY A 254 21.72 -11.69 14.27
C GLY A 254 22.67 -12.45 13.36
N GLY A 255 22.11 -13.07 12.35
CA GLY A 255 22.86 -13.74 11.29
C GLY A 255 22.79 -12.92 10.01
N ILE A 256 23.90 -12.80 9.28
CA ILE A 256 23.90 -12.26 7.93
C ILE A 256 24.16 -13.41 6.97
N SER A 257 23.29 -13.59 6.00
CA SER A 257 23.40 -14.63 4.97
C SER A 257 23.14 -14.05 3.59
N SER A 258 23.78 -14.64 2.58
CA SER A 258 23.49 -14.29 1.19
C SER A 258 23.72 -15.47 0.28
N SER A 259 22.97 -15.53 -0.81
CA SER A 259 23.16 -16.47 -1.92
C SER A 259 22.97 -15.76 -3.26
N ASP A 260 23.58 -16.29 -4.31
CA ASP A 260 23.43 -15.83 -5.69
C ASP A 260 23.62 -14.30 -5.90
N VAL A 261 24.64 -13.70 -5.21
CA VAL A 261 25.06 -12.30 -5.38
C VAL A 261 26.06 -12.19 -6.53
N MET A 262 25.76 -11.40 -7.56
CA MET A 262 26.65 -11.24 -8.71
C MET A 262 27.82 -10.28 -8.46
N GLY A 263 27.66 -9.31 -7.57
CA GLY A 263 28.65 -8.31 -7.20
C GLY A 263 29.50 -8.70 -5.98
N GLU A 264 29.96 -7.69 -5.26
CA GLU A 264 30.74 -7.85 -4.02
C GLU A 264 29.82 -8.06 -2.83
N VAL A 265 30.19 -8.98 -1.93
CA VAL A 265 29.55 -9.15 -0.63
C VAL A 265 30.46 -8.54 0.44
N ASP A 266 30.03 -7.43 1.04
CA ASP A 266 30.74 -6.68 2.08
C ASP A 266 29.89 -6.63 3.36
N ILE A 267 30.25 -7.44 4.32
CA ILE A 267 29.53 -7.59 5.60
C ILE A 267 30.51 -7.40 6.78
N PRO A 268 30.03 -6.84 7.92
CA PRO A 268 30.87 -6.60 9.07
C PRO A 268 31.44 -7.92 9.62
N ALA A 269 32.68 -7.88 10.06
CA ALA A 269 33.26 -9.02 10.76
C ALA A 269 32.51 -9.24 12.08
N LYS A 270 32.14 -10.48 12.37
CA LYS A 270 31.58 -10.80 13.70
C LYS A 270 32.70 -10.63 14.76
N ASP A 271 32.45 -9.75 15.73
CA ASP A 271 33.31 -9.57 16.92
C ASP A 271 33.26 -10.75 17.89
#